data_0a95deaa95d59baf2145c9db85ebeb2d
#
_entry.id   0a95deaa95d59baf2145c9db85ebeb2d
#
_cell.length_a   1.000
_cell.length_b   1.000
_cell.length_c   1.000
_cell.angle_alpha   90.00
_cell.angle_beta   90.00
_cell.angle_gamma   90.00
#
_symmetry.space_group_name_H-M   'P 1'
#
loop_
_entity.id
_entity.type
_entity.pdbx_description
1 polymer ?
#
loop_
_entity_poly.entity_id
_entity_poly.type
_entity_poly.pdbx_seq_one_letter_code
_entity_poly.pdbx_strand_id
1 'polypeptide(L)'
;MGGSSRAGLAVQTRLAPPGPKTRTRPTNAKGRAMLAVDVVSTGRLRAPGLAGWLQVTAPKKARGAVTVALVPDTRIRQLNARYRGKNSATDVLSFAAGEPGFLGEVVIASGVARRQARQAGHAVQVELRVLALHGLLHLLGYDHERDDGRMARVERRLRRKGGLREGLIERGRQ
;
A
#
# COMPACT_ATOMS: atom_id res chain seq x y z
N MET A 1 19.59 -15.68 -28.49
CA MET A 1 18.98 -16.38 -27.35
C MET A 1 18.80 -15.36 -26.21
N GLY A 2 17.61 -14.83 -26.09
CA GLY A 2 17.28 -13.74 -25.15
C GLY A 2 16.81 -14.30 -23.83
N GLY A 3 17.59 -14.10 -22.75
CA GLY A 3 17.16 -14.36 -21.40
C GLY A 3 16.30 -13.20 -20.90
N SER A 4 14.98 -13.35 -20.90
CA SER A 4 14.05 -12.42 -20.28
C SER A 4 14.17 -12.55 -18.77
N SER A 5 14.85 -11.59 -18.15
CA SER A 5 14.99 -11.48 -16.69
C SER A 5 13.65 -11.02 -16.12
N ARG A 6 12.90 -11.95 -15.55
CA ARG A 6 11.66 -11.69 -14.78
C ARG A 6 12.05 -10.99 -13.49
N ALA A 7 11.91 -9.67 -13.46
CA ALA A 7 12.01 -8.91 -12.23
C ALA A 7 10.72 -9.13 -11.41
N GLY A 8 10.72 -10.16 -10.57
CA GLY A 8 9.70 -10.36 -9.57
C GLY A 8 9.65 -9.17 -8.60
N LEU A 9 8.46 -8.86 -8.11
CA LEU A 9 8.20 -7.84 -7.08
C LEU A 9 8.91 -8.27 -5.79
N ALA A 10 10.21 -7.96 -5.69
CA ALA A 10 10.94 -8.23 -4.46
C ALA A 10 10.41 -7.28 -3.39
N VAL A 11 9.78 -7.85 -2.37
CA VAL A 11 9.56 -7.17 -1.08
C VAL A 11 10.93 -6.79 -0.57
N GLN A 12 11.31 -5.53 -0.73
CA GLN A 12 12.64 -5.07 -0.36
C GLN A 12 12.69 -4.59 1.08
N THR A 13 13.68 -5.07 1.79
CA THR A 13 13.95 -4.78 3.18
C THR A 13 14.52 -3.38 3.34
N ARG A 14 13.83 -2.56 4.13
CA ARG A 14 14.25 -1.26 4.70
C ARG A 14 14.43 -0.07 3.79
N LEU A 15 13.50 0.89 3.91
CA LEU A 15 13.67 2.27 3.48
C LEU A 15 13.02 3.30 4.39
N ALA A 16 13.24 3.27 5.64
CA ALA A 16 12.86 4.40 6.46
C ALA A 16 14.07 5.10 7.02
N PRO A 17 14.10 6.45 6.99
CA PRO A 17 14.71 7.16 8.11
C PRO A 17 13.99 6.67 9.38
N PRO A 18 14.67 6.60 10.53
CA PRO A 18 14.08 6.05 11.75
C PRO A 18 12.78 6.79 12.06
N GLY A 19 11.67 6.11 11.88
CA GLY A 19 10.38 6.57 12.37
C GLY A 19 10.40 6.70 13.89
N PRO A 20 9.46 7.42 14.51
CA PRO A 20 9.48 7.70 15.94
C PRO A 20 9.67 6.41 16.75
N LYS A 21 10.64 6.44 17.66
CA LYS A 21 11.24 5.31 18.37
C LYS A 21 10.36 4.62 19.43
N THR A 22 9.04 4.76 19.42
CA THR A 22 8.16 4.09 20.39
C THR A 22 6.85 3.70 19.73
N ARG A 23 6.85 2.54 19.08
CA ARG A 23 5.61 1.94 18.62
C ARG A 23 5.16 0.88 19.61
N THR A 24 4.35 1.30 20.57
CA THR A 24 3.54 0.39 21.38
C THR A 24 2.69 -0.45 20.45
N ARG A 25 2.75 -1.77 20.56
CA ARG A 25 1.86 -2.67 19.80
C ARG A 25 0.42 -2.30 20.13
N PRO A 26 -0.39 -1.85 19.18
CA PRO A 26 -1.78 -1.56 19.47
C PRO A 26 -2.49 -2.88 19.79
N THR A 27 -3.12 -2.92 20.93
CA THR A 27 -3.94 -4.05 21.37
C THR A 27 -5.38 -3.57 21.58
N ASN A 28 -6.35 -4.44 21.28
CA ASN A 28 -7.73 -4.19 21.65
C ASN A 28 -7.95 -4.42 23.16
N ALA A 29 -9.17 -4.12 23.65
CA ALA A 29 -9.57 -4.33 25.04
C ALA A 29 -9.38 -5.78 25.54
N LYS A 30 -9.17 -6.74 24.64
CA LYS A 30 -8.90 -8.16 24.93
C LYS A 30 -7.41 -8.54 24.78
N GLY A 31 -6.49 -7.57 24.74
CA GLY A 31 -5.05 -7.78 24.59
C GLY A 31 -4.60 -8.34 23.22
N ARG A 32 -5.48 -8.42 22.22
CA ARG A 32 -5.14 -8.92 20.89
C ARG A 32 -4.47 -7.82 20.08
N ALA A 33 -3.33 -8.14 19.46
CA ALA A 33 -2.65 -7.24 18.54
C ALA A 33 -3.57 -6.86 17.38
N MET A 34 -3.73 -5.56 17.15
CA MET A 34 -4.50 -4.98 16.05
C MET A 34 -3.58 -4.35 15.02
N LEU A 35 -4.12 -3.99 13.86
CA LEU A 35 -3.42 -3.16 12.89
C LEU A 35 -3.45 -1.70 13.38
N ALA A 36 -2.27 -1.10 13.54
CA ALA A 36 -2.12 0.34 13.66
C ALA A 36 -1.74 0.91 12.29
N VAL A 37 -2.41 1.96 11.88
CA VAL A 37 -2.10 2.64 10.62
C VAL A 37 -1.73 4.07 10.93
N ASP A 38 -0.53 4.45 10.51
CA ASP A 38 -0.05 5.83 10.55
C ASP A 38 -0.04 6.39 9.13
N VAL A 39 -0.63 7.56 8.92
CA VAL A 39 -0.71 8.20 7.61
C VAL A 39 0.07 9.51 7.65
N VAL A 40 1.12 9.58 6.86
CA VAL A 40 1.98 10.77 6.74
C VAL A 40 1.91 11.34 5.33
N SER A 41 2.03 12.66 5.20
CA SER A 41 2.06 13.32 3.90
C SER A 41 3.14 14.37 3.88
N THR A 42 4.02 14.31 2.88
CA THR A 42 5.06 15.31 2.63
C THR A 42 4.62 16.40 1.65
N GLY A 43 3.39 16.34 1.15
CA GLY A 43 2.80 17.30 0.21
C GLY A 43 1.47 17.87 0.70
N ARG A 44 0.68 18.42 -0.25
CA ARG A 44 -0.63 19.03 0.04
C ARG A 44 -1.78 18.02 0.10
N LEU A 45 -1.62 16.82 -0.47
CA LEU A 45 -2.65 15.80 -0.45
C LEU A 45 -2.82 15.26 0.97
N ARG A 46 -4.05 15.22 1.44
CA ARG A 46 -4.44 14.63 2.73
C ARG A 46 -5.35 13.44 2.49
N ALA A 47 -5.35 12.50 3.41
CA ALA A 47 -6.18 11.30 3.34
C ALA A 47 -7.01 11.13 4.62
N PRO A 48 -7.98 12.03 4.88
CA PRO A 48 -8.81 11.94 6.06
C PRO A 48 -9.56 10.61 6.08
N GLY A 49 -9.60 9.95 7.24
CA GLY A 49 -10.28 8.68 7.44
C GLY A 49 -9.61 7.45 6.83
N LEU A 50 -8.47 7.60 6.10
CA LEU A 50 -7.77 6.46 5.49
C LEU A 50 -7.30 5.44 6.54
N ALA A 51 -6.71 5.92 7.64
CA ALA A 51 -6.22 5.05 8.70
C ALA A 51 -7.34 4.17 9.28
N GLY A 52 -8.44 4.79 9.72
CA GLY A 52 -9.57 4.05 10.27
C GLY A 52 -10.22 3.11 9.25
N TRP A 53 -10.36 3.55 8.00
CA TRP A 53 -10.89 2.70 6.94
C TRP A 53 -10.01 1.47 6.71
N LEU A 54 -8.69 1.63 6.65
CA LEU A 54 -7.76 0.52 6.42
C LEU A 54 -7.75 -0.45 7.60
N GLN A 55 -7.81 0.04 8.84
CA GLN A 55 -7.90 -0.78 10.04
C GLN A 55 -9.13 -1.71 10.03
N VAL A 56 -10.31 -1.17 9.66
CA VAL A 56 -11.56 -1.94 9.62
C VAL A 56 -11.57 -2.89 8.42
N THR A 57 -11.02 -2.47 7.28
CA THR A 57 -11.07 -3.21 6.02
C THR A 57 -10.04 -4.33 5.95
N ALA A 58 -8.86 -4.14 6.52
CA ALA A 58 -7.74 -5.06 6.45
C ALA A 58 -8.12 -6.51 6.83
N PRO A 59 -7.41 -7.51 6.29
CA PRO A 59 -7.64 -8.89 6.66
C PRO A 59 -7.24 -9.12 8.12
N LYS A 60 -7.92 -10.07 8.80
CA LYS A 60 -7.69 -10.38 10.22
C LYS A 60 -6.25 -10.73 10.57
N LYS A 61 -5.46 -11.20 9.60
CA LYS A 61 -4.03 -11.51 9.78
C LYS A 61 -3.14 -10.25 9.81
N ALA A 62 -3.63 -9.09 9.38
CA ALA A 62 -2.89 -7.84 9.44
C ALA A 62 -2.79 -7.37 10.90
N ARG A 63 -1.65 -7.60 11.52
CA ARG A 63 -1.36 -7.27 12.91
C ARG A 63 -0.03 -6.55 13.02
N GLY A 64 0.03 -5.51 13.83
CA GLY A 64 1.20 -4.67 13.98
C GLY A 64 0.98 -3.28 13.38
N ALA A 65 2.05 -2.54 13.17
CA ALA A 65 1.99 -1.19 12.63
C ALA A 65 2.33 -1.16 11.14
N VAL A 66 1.69 -0.26 10.39
CA VAL A 66 2.03 0.08 9.00
C VAL A 66 2.03 1.58 8.85
N THR A 67 2.98 2.12 8.10
CA THR A 67 2.96 3.53 7.68
C THR A 67 2.49 3.64 6.24
N VAL A 68 1.55 4.54 5.98
CA VAL A 68 1.14 4.93 4.63
C VAL A 68 1.66 6.34 4.38
N ALA A 69 2.62 6.48 3.47
CA ALA A 69 3.25 7.74 3.14
C ALA A 69 2.76 8.29 1.79
N LEU A 70 2.17 9.48 1.80
CA LEU A 70 1.81 10.21 0.59
C LEU A 70 2.96 11.12 0.20
N VAL A 71 3.56 10.89 -0.97
CA VAL A 71 4.76 11.59 -1.42
C VAL A 71 4.56 12.21 -2.82
N PRO A 72 5.35 13.23 -3.20
CA PRO A 72 5.39 13.72 -4.57
C PRO A 72 5.86 12.63 -5.57
N ASP A 73 5.43 12.73 -6.81
CA ASP A 73 5.79 11.77 -7.88
C ASP A 73 7.32 11.71 -8.11
N THR A 74 8.02 12.83 -7.91
CA THR A 74 9.48 12.87 -7.98
C THR A 74 10.14 12.00 -6.93
N ARG A 75 9.58 11.95 -5.72
CA ARG A 75 10.11 11.11 -4.63
C ARG A 75 9.91 9.64 -4.92
N ILE A 76 8.73 9.23 -5.36
CA ILE A 76 8.48 7.81 -5.66
C ILE A 76 9.29 7.35 -6.87
N ARG A 77 9.53 8.23 -7.86
CA ARG A 77 10.45 7.96 -8.98
C ARG A 77 11.87 7.65 -8.50
N GLN A 78 12.41 8.45 -7.56
CA GLN A 78 13.73 8.20 -6.97
C GLN A 78 13.77 6.85 -6.24
N LEU A 79 12.73 6.53 -5.48
CA LEU A 79 12.61 5.24 -4.79
C LEU A 79 12.53 4.09 -5.78
N ASN A 80 11.74 4.21 -6.82
CA ASN A 80 11.58 3.21 -7.88
C ASN A 80 12.89 2.96 -8.63
N ALA A 81 13.63 4.05 -8.94
CA ALA A 81 14.95 3.95 -9.56
C ALA A 81 15.95 3.21 -8.65
N ARG A 82 15.99 3.60 -7.38
CA ARG A 82 16.94 3.04 -6.40
C ARG A 82 16.69 1.58 -6.09
N TYR A 83 15.42 1.19 -5.93
CA TYR A 83 15.07 -0.15 -5.40
C TYR A 83 14.59 -1.12 -6.47
N ARG A 84 14.11 -0.64 -7.60
CA ARG A 84 13.60 -1.48 -8.69
C ARG A 84 14.33 -1.25 -10.02
N GLY A 85 15.30 -0.36 -10.06
CA GLY A 85 16.03 -0.01 -11.28
C GLY A 85 15.20 0.69 -12.35
N LYS A 86 13.98 1.17 -12.00
CA LYS A 86 13.05 1.80 -12.94
C LYS A 86 12.98 3.31 -12.69
N ASN A 87 13.52 4.12 -13.60
CA ASN A 87 13.52 5.58 -13.52
C ASN A 87 12.16 6.17 -13.99
N SER A 88 11.07 5.73 -13.41
CA SER A 88 9.72 6.21 -13.68
C SER A 88 8.92 6.28 -12.38
N ALA A 89 7.94 7.20 -12.31
CA ALA A 89 7.00 7.23 -11.21
C ALA A 89 6.05 6.03 -11.34
N THR A 90 5.82 5.33 -10.24
CA THR A 90 4.75 4.34 -10.06
C THR A 90 3.71 4.91 -9.11
N ASP A 91 2.56 4.28 -8.99
CA ASP A 91 1.49 4.71 -8.10
C ASP A 91 1.75 4.36 -6.64
N VAL A 92 2.28 3.16 -6.37
CA VAL A 92 2.54 2.66 -5.02
C VAL A 92 3.78 1.78 -4.98
N LEU A 93 4.52 1.87 -3.88
CA LEU A 93 5.61 0.96 -3.50
C LEU A 93 5.39 0.46 -2.08
N SER A 94 5.71 -0.80 -1.85
CA SER A 94 5.63 -1.42 -0.51
C SER A 94 7.00 -1.91 -0.08
N PHE A 95 7.40 -1.55 1.15
CA PHE A 95 8.66 -1.92 1.76
C PHE A 95 8.39 -2.68 3.05
N ALA A 96 8.62 -3.98 3.05
CA ALA A 96 8.45 -4.79 4.24
C ALA A 96 9.51 -4.46 5.29
N ALA A 97 9.11 -4.41 6.55
CA ALA A 97 10.02 -4.31 7.66
C ALA A 97 10.45 -5.70 8.11
N GLY A 98 11.71 -5.81 8.52
CA GLY A 98 12.24 -7.01 9.17
C GLY A 98 12.06 -7.02 10.69
N GLU A 99 11.22 -6.16 11.26
CA GLU A 99 11.09 -5.95 12.70
C GLU A 99 9.75 -6.50 13.22
N PRO A 100 9.75 -7.24 14.33
CA PRO A 100 8.50 -7.72 14.93
C PRO A 100 7.56 -6.59 15.31
N GLY A 101 6.29 -6.70 14.89
CA GLY A 101 5.26 -5.70 15.21
C GLY A 101 5.21 -4.50 14.27
N PHE A 102 6.11 -4.39 13.29
CA PHE A 102 6.05 -3.42 12.21
C PHE A 102 5.99 -4.15 10.87
N LEU A 103 4.90 -3.98 10.13
CA LEU A 103 4.70 -4.62 8.83
C LEU A 103 5.55 -3.97 7.75
N GLY A 104 5.70 -2.66 7.81
CA GLY A 104 6.46 -1.90 6.82
C GLY A 104 5.79 -0.61 6.40
N GLU A 105 6.16 -0.15 5.21
CA GLU A 105 5.69 1.12 4.66
C GLU A 105 5.05 0.93 3.29
N VAL A 106 3.94 1.64 3.08
CA VAL A 106 3.27 1.78 1.79
C VAL A 106 3.45 3.22 1.33
N VAL A 107 4.17 3.44 0.25
CA VAL A 107 4.47 4.75 -0.30
C VAL A 107 3.61 4.99 -1.54
N ILE A 108 2.79 6.04 -1.54
CA ILE A 108 1.84 6.37 -2.60
C ILE A 108 2.23 7.69 -3.26
N ALA A 109 2.29 7.71 -4.59
CA ALA A 109 2.54 8.90 -5.38
C ALA A 109 1.28 9.76 -5.48
N SER A 110 1.30 10.95 -4.87
CA SER A 110 0.14 11.84 -4.78
C SER A 110 -0.37 12.33 -6.14
N GLY A 111 0.52 12.64 -7.07
CA GLY A 111 0.15 13.11 -8.41
C GLY A 111 -0.40 11.97 -9.28
N VAL A 112 0.25 10.79 -9.23
CA VAL A 112 -0.24 9.60 -9.94
C VAL A 112 -1.62 9.21 -9.43
N ALA A 113 -1.83 9.14 -8.12
CA ALA A 113 -3.13 8.81 -7.52
C ALA A 113 -4.24 9.78 -7.97
N ARG A 114 -3.97 11.08 -8.02
CA ARG A 114 -4.94 12.07 -8.53
C ARG A 114 -5.28 11.86 -10.00
N ARG A 115 -4.30 11.56 -10.86
CA ARG A 115 -4.54 11.30 -12.29
C ARG A 115 -5.37 10.03 -12.48
N GLN A 116 -5.02 8.97 -11.78
CA GLN A 116 -5.75 7.70 -11.83
C GLN A 116 -7.19 7.84 -11.35
N ALA A 117 -7.43 8.57 -10.25
CA ALA A 117 -8.76 8.87 -9.75
C ALA A 117 -9.62 9.60 -10.79
N ARG A 118 -9.06 10.63 -11.44
CA ARG A 118 -9.75 11.35 -12.53
C ARG A 118 -10.06 10.46 -13.72
N GLN A 119 -9.12 9.65 -14.16
CA GLN A 119 -9.32 8.70 -15.27
C GLN A 119 -10.39 7.65 -14.96
N ALA A 120 -10.46 7.22 -13.70
CA ALA A 120 -11.46 6.25 -13.23
C ALA A 120 -12.80 6.88 -12.83
N GLY A 121 -12.93 8.21 -12.87
CA GLY A 121 -14.17 8.92 -12.55
C GLY A 121 -14.59 8.87 -11.08
N HIS A 122 -13.65 8.74 -10.15
CA HIS A 122 -13.94 8.72 -8.72
C HIS A 122 -13.08 9.69 -7.90
N ALA A 123 -13.46 9.90 -6.64
CA ALA A 123 -12.71 10.77 -5.75
C ALA A 123 -11.31 10.23 -5.46
N VAL A 124 -10.32 11.12 -5.30
CA VAL A 124 -8.94 10.73 -4.95
C VAL A 124 -8.87 9.93 -3.64
N GLN A 125 -9.78 10.16 -2.70
CA GLN A 125 -9.86 9.41 -1.45
C GLN A 125 -10.15 7.92 -1.69
N VAL A 126 -10.97 7.59 -2.69
CA VAL A 126 -11.24 6.20 -3.11
C VAL A 126 -9.96 5.58 -3.66
N GLU A 127 -9.24 6.31 -4.51
CA GLU A 127 -7.97 5.85 -5.07
C GLU A 127 -6.93 5.57 -3.99
N LEU A 128 -6.78 6.48 -3.01
CA LEU A 128 -5.85 6.29 -1.90
C LEU A 128 -6.20 5.04 -1.07
N ARG A 129 -7.48 4.76 -0.84
CA ARG A 129 -7.93 3.53 -0.16
C ARG A 129 -7.54 2.29 -0.93
N VAL A 130 -7.72 2.29 -2.25
CA VAL A 130 -7.34 1.17 -3.12
C VAL A 130 -5.84 0.93 -3.08
N LEU A 131 -5.04 1.97 -3.29
CA LEU A 131 -3.58 1.86 -3.30
C LEU A 131 -3.02 1.45 -1.93
N ALA A 132 -3.57 1.98 -0.84
CA ALA A 132 -3.15 1.61 0.51
C ALA A 132 -3.47 0.16 0.84
N LEU A 133 -4.66 -0.33 0.46
CA LEU A 133 -5.04 -1.73 0.65
C LEU A 133 -4.16 -2.67 -0.19
N HIS A 134 -3.94 -2.32 -1.46
CA HIS A 134 -3.06 -3.07 -2.36
C HIS A 134 -1.65 -3.20 -1.79
N GLY A 135 -1.05 -2.08 -1.36
CA GLY A 135 0.27 -2.07 -0.74
C GLY A 135 0.32 -2.87 0.57
N LEU A 136 -0.71 -2.79 1.41
CA LEU A 136 -0.79 -3.60 2.63
C LEU A 136 -0.84 -5.10 2.30
N LEU A 137 -1.56 -5.52 1.27
CA LEU A 137 -1.60 -6.92 0.86
C LEU A 137 -0.22 -7.43 0.45
N HIS A 138 0.57 -6.62 -0.27
CA HIS A 138 1.96 -6.95 -0.57
C HIS A 138 2.81 -7.12 0.70
N LEU A 139 2.68 -6.24 1.70
CA LEU A 139 3.35 -6.38 3.00
C LEU A 139 2.96 -7.66 3.74
N LEU A 140 1.76 -8.17 3.50
CA LEU A 140 1.25 -9.43 4.06
C LEU A 140 1.64 -10.67 3.25
N GLY A 141 2.48 -10.52 2.22
CA GLY A 141 3.03 -11.60 1.42
C GLY A 141 2.15 -12.05 0.25
N TYR A 142 1.13 -11.28 -0.15
CA TYR A 142 0.42 -11.53 -1.39
C TYR A 142 1.22 -11.01 -2.58
N ASP A 143 1.20 -11.75 -3.68
CA ASP A 143 1.90 -11.39 -4.91
C ASP A 143 1.04 -11.73 -6.12
N HIS A 144 0.41 -10.71 -6.70
CA HIS A 144 -0.52 -10.86 -7.83
C HIS A 144 0.13 -11.42 -9.11
N GLU A 145 1.47 -11.42 -9.19
CA GLU A 145 2.20 -11.98 -10.34
C GLU A 145 2.38 -13.51 -10.22
N ARG A 146 2.25 -14.08 -9.01
CA ARG A 146 2.62 -15.47 -8.70
C ARG A 146 1.55 -16.29 -8.01
N ASP A 147 0.40 -15.70 -7.66
CA ASP A 147 -0.57 -16.33 -6.77
C ASP A 147 -1.87 -16.77 -7.43
N ASP A 148 -1.88 -16.96 -8.75
CA ASP A 148 -3.05 -17.41 -9.54
C ASP A 148 -4.33 -16.59 -9.26
N GLY A 149 -4.16 -15.27 -9.07
CA GLY A 149 -5.25 -14.35 -8.80
C GLY A 149 -5.79 -14.38 -7.37
N ARG A 150 -5.10 -15.02 -6.44
CA ARG A 150 -5.47 -15.04 -5.01
C ARG A 150 -5.54 -13.64 -4.42
N MET A 151 -4.52 -12.82 -4.67
CA MET A 151 -4.48 -11.43 -4.22
C MET A 151 -5.67 -10.64 -4.77
N ALA A 152 -5.97 -10.77 -6.06
CA ALA A 152 -7.10 -10.07 -6.69
C ALA A 152 -8.44 -10.44 -6.05
N ARG A 153 -8.67 -11.73 -5.75
CA ARG A 153 -9.89 -12.19 -5.06
C ARG A 153 -10.01 -11.64 -3.65
N VAL A 154 -8.90 -11.64 -2.89
CA VAL A 154 -8.86 -11.11 -1.53
C VAL A 154 -9.09 -9.60 -1.54
N GLU A 155 -8.42 -8.89 -2.42
CA GLU A 155 -8.53 -7.43 -2.56
C GLU A 155 -9.97 -7.01 -2.92
N ARG A 156 -10.61 -7.66 -3.90
CA ARG A 156 -12.01 -7.42 -4.28
C ARG A 156 -12.96 -7.60 -3.10
N ARG A 157 -12.82 -8.71 -2.35
CA ARG A 157 -13.64 -8.97 -1.16
C ARG A 157 -13.46 -7.88 -0.10
N LEU A 158 -12.22 -7.44 0.15
CA LEU A 158 -11.93 -6.42 1.15
C LEU A 158 -12.42 -5.04 0.71
N ARG A 159 -12.32 -4.69 -0.56
CA ARG A 159 -12.90 -3.46 -1.12
C ARG A 159 -14.41 -3.41 -0.88
N ARG A 160 -15.14 -4.49 -1.16
CA ARG A 160 -16.58 -4.59 -0.86
C ARG A 160 -16.86 -4.42 0.63
N LYS A 161 -16.11 -5.11 1.48
CA LYS A 161 -16.20 -4.95 2.96
C LYS A 161 -16.00 -3.50 3.39
N GLY A 162 -15.08 -2.79 2.76
CA GLY A 162 -14.77 -1.37 3.01
C GLY A 162 -15.73 -0.39 2.33
N GLY A 163 -16.82 -0.85 1.71
CA GLY A 163 -17.82 -0.01 1.06
C GLY A 163 -17.39 0.61 -0.28
N LEU A 164 -16.32 0.11 -0.90
CA LEU A 164 -15.94 0.53 -2.25
C LEU A 164 -16.75 -0.25 -3.28
N ARG A 165 -17.43 0.47 -4.19
CA ARG A 165 -18.27 -0.14 -5.24
C ARG A 165 -17.42 -0.92 -6.23
N GLU A 166 -17.92 -2.08 -6.67
CA GLU A 166 -17.37 -2.83 -7.81
C GLU A 166 -17.63 -2.02 -9.10
N GLY A 167 -16.69 -2.09 -10.03
CA GLY A 167 -16.79 -1.39 -11.33
C GLY A 167 -16.09 -0.03 -11.40
N LEU A 168 -15.69 0.58 -10.28
CA LEU A 168 -14.93 1.83 -10.32
C LEU A 168 -13.43 1.62 -10.60
N ILE A 169 -12.92 0.38 -10.51
CA ILE A 169 -11.48 0.11 -10.55
C ILE A 169 -11.21 -1.29 -11.15
N GLU A 170 -11.80 -1.61 -12.27
CA GLU A 170 -11.21 -2.61 -13.15
C GLU A 170 -10.15 -1.92 -14.00
N ARG A 171 -8.96 -1.78 -13.44
CA ARG A 171 -7.81 -1.45 -14.26
C ARG A 171 -7.48 -2.66 -15.10
N GLY A 172 -7.73 -2.50 -16.39
CA GLY A 172 -7.19 -3.43 -17.36
C GLY A 172 -5.68 -3.56 -17.11
N ARG A 173 -5.26 -4.78 -16.86
CA ARG A 173 -3.85 -5.15 -16.94
C ARG A 173 -3.42 -4.93 -18.40
N GLN A 174 -2.66 -3.91 -18.64
CA GLN A 174 -1.78 -3.83 -19.81
C GLN A 174 -0.35 -4.04 -19.37
#